data_f5a4bc41a08d340b5b38baacea98da79
#
_entry.id   f5a4bc41a08d340b5b38baacea98da79
#
_cell.length_a   1.000
_cell.length_b   1.000
_cell.length_c   1.000
_cell.angle_alpha   90.00
_cell.angle_beta   90.00
_cell.angle_gamma   90.00
#
_symmetry.space_group_name_H-M   'P 1'
#
loop_
_entity.id
_entity.type
_entity.pdbx_description
1 polymer ?
#
loop_
_entity_poly.entity_id
_entity_poly.type
_entity_poly.pdbx_seq_one_letter_code
_entity_poly.pdbx_strand_id
1 'polypeptide(L)'
;ITRRLARHERPAIDEAGLNAARHADRLIDEARARGLTRWVAFFEPLPDRDGYAPEVGFSQGFPVGRDPARGEAWLAHCYGMVGAGRGNEADSGSGAELYVVTGHAPRQLDRNIALVGRVVKGMELLATQPRGSGPMGFYESAEQYVPIKSVLVAADVPVAERENLEILRTDTERFRQLVEARRNRRDDWYLVPAGYIDLCNVPIVARPRT
;
A
#
# COMPACT_ATOMS: atom_id res chain seq x y z
N ILE A 1 5.12 -4.99 10.75
CA ILE A 1 6.54 -5.22 11.10
C ILE A 1 7.36 -4.29 10.26
N THR A 2 7.85 -3.19 10.85
CA THR A 2 8.69 -2.20 10.19
C THR A 2 10.11 -2.74 10.15
N ARG A 3 10.65 -3.04 8.97
CA ARG A 3 12.06 -3.37 8.81
C ARG A 3 12.83 -2.08 8.61
N ARG A 4 13.54 -1.63 9.61
CA ARG A 4 14.50 -0.53 9.52
C ARG A 4 15.79 -1.07 8.90
N LEU A 5 16.20 -0.55 7.75
CA LEU A 5 17.56 -0.74 7.26
C LEU A 5 18.50 0.02 8.18
N ALA A 6 19.53 -0.67 8.71
CA ALA A 6 20.49 -0.04 9.62
C ALA A 6 21.17 1.16 8.93
N ARG A 7 21.36 2.23 9.72
CA ARG A 7 22.18 3.37 9.29
C ARG A 7 23.65 2.93 9.18
N HIS A 8 24.04 2.51 8.00
CA HIS A 8 25.42 2.53 7.60
C HIS A 8 25.54 3.49 6.44
N GLU A 9 26.55 4.36 6.52
CA GLU A 9 27.00 5.40 5.61
C GLU A 9 26.11 5.54 4.36
N ARG A 10 25.39 6.65 4.30
CA ARG A 10 24.53 6.98 3.15
C ARG A 10 25.39 6.81 1.89
N PRO A 11 25.14 5.84 1.01
CA PRO A 11 25.67 5.94 -0.33
C PRO A 11 25.16 7.30 -0.86
N ALA A 12 26.05 8.09 -1.45
CA ALA A 12 25.63 9.31 -2.13
C ALA A 12 24.47 8.91 -3.04
N ILE A 13 23.34 9.59 -2.87
CA ILE A 13 22.17 9.39 -3.75
C ILE A 13 22.70 9.72 -5.14
N ASP A 14 22.78 8.74 -6.01
CA ASP A 14 23.21 8.96 -7.37
C ASP A 14 22.19 9.84 -8.12
N GLU A 15 22.58 10.33 -9.28
CA GLU A 15 21.76 11.23 -10.09
C GLU A 15 20.37 10.59 -10.43
N ALA A 16 20.29 9.27 -10.51
CA ALA A 16 19.04 8.52 -10.74
C ALA A 16 18.11 8.58 -9.52
N GLY A 17 18.64 8.45 -8.30
CA GLY A 17 17.87 8.61 -7.06
C GLY A 17 17.38 10.04 -6.85
N LEU A 18 18.20 11.05 -7.20
CA LEU A 18 17.80 12.47 -7.21
C LEU A 18 16.68 12.73 -8.25
N ASN A 19 16.75 12.11 -9.41
CA ASN A 19 15.75 12.25 -10.46
C ASN A 19 14.43 11.57 -10.06
N ALA A 20 14.48 10.42 -9.39
CA ALA A 20 13.30 9.75 -8.85
C ALA A 20 12.62 10.60 -7.76
N ALA A 21 13.40 11.22 -6.84
CA ALA A 21 12.87 12.13 -5.83
C ALA A 21 12.23 13.38 -6.46
N ARG A 22 12.90 14.02 -7.44
CA ARG A 22 12.34 15.17 -8.18
C ARG A 22 11.10 14.82 -9.00
N HIS A 23 10.98 13.56 -9.47
CA HIS A 23 9.79 13.09 -10.17
C HIS A 23 8.64 12.87 -9.19
N ALA A 24 8.91 12.30 -8.02
CA ALA A 24 7.93 12.16 -6.94
C ALA A 24 7.44 13.53 -6.45
N ASP A 25 8.33 14.50 -6.25
CA ASP A 25 7.98 15.88 -5.87
C ASP A 25 7.09 16.54 -6.95
N ARG A 26 7.41 16.37 -8.23
CA ARG A 26 6.57 16.86 -9.33
C ARG A 26 5.19 16.22 -9.33
N LEU A 27 5.08 14.91 -9.10
CA LEU A 27 3.80 14.22 -9.01
C LEU A 27 2.98 14.67 -7.80
N ILE A 28 3.65 14.97 -6.69
CA ILE A 28 3.03 15.54 -5.49
C ILE A 28 2.54 16.96 -5.77
N ASP A 29 3.33 17.78 -6.44
CA ASP A 29 2.95 19.15 -6.79
C ASP A 29 1.87 19.19 -7.87
N GLU A 30 1.90 18.30 -8.85
CA GLU A 30 0.80 18.13 -9.81
C GLU A 30 -0.48 17.62 -9.15
N ALA A 31 -0.38 16.72 -8.18
CA ALA A 31 -1.53 16.25 -7.39
C ALA A 31 -2.09 17.39 -6.51
N ARG A 32 -1.22 18.23 -5.94
CA ARG A 32 -1.61 19.43 -5.19
C ARG A 32 -2.22 20.51 -6.09
N ALA A 33 -1.61 20.78 -7.25
CA ALA A 33 -2.11 21.78 -8.20
C ALA A 33 -3.43 21.37 -8.85
N ARG A 34 -3.71 20.07 -8.96
CA ARG A 34 -4.97 19.51 -9.48
C ARG A 34 -6.02 19.32 -8.38
N GLY A 35 -5.71 19.73 -7.15
CA GLY A 35 -6.58 19.66 -5.98
C GLY A 35 -6.78 18.21 -5.51
N LEU A 36 -6.32 17.88 -4.31
CA LEU A 36 -6.60 16.61 -3.60
C LEU A 36 -8.09 16.23 -3.57
N THR A 37 -8.98 17.19 -3.86
CA THR A 37 -10.41 17.01 -4.07
C THR A 37 -10.76 15.99 -5.15
N ARG A 38 -9.85 15.68 -6.08
CA ARG A 38 -10.09 14.68 -7.12
C ARG A 38 -10.04 13.23 -6.60
N TRP A 39 -9.26 12.95 -5.55
CA TRP A 39 -9.25 11.63 -4.90
C TRP A 39 -10.56 11.32 -4.19
N VAL A 40 -11.24 12.34 -3.70
CA VAL A 40 -12.57 12.23 -3.08
C VAL A 40 -13.67 11.97 -4.11
N ALA A 41 -13.49 12.44 -5.36
CA ALA A 41 -14.49 12.31 -6.43
C ALA A 41 -14.60 10.88 -7.00
N PHE A 42 -13.59 10.02 -6.81
CA PHE A 42 -13.57 8.64 -7.30
C PHE A 42 -13.58 7.63 -6.14
N PHE A 43 -14.39 7.87 -5.14
CA PHE A 43 -14.53 7.00 -3.99
C PHE A 43 -15.69 6.03 -4.19
N GLU A 44 -15.41 4.74 -4.19
CA GLU A 44 -16.37 3.66 -4.17
C GLU A 44 -16.56 3.20 -2.73
N PRO A 45 -17.68 3.50 -2.08
CA PRO A 45 -17.87 3.20 -0.67
C PRO A 45 -18.02 1.69 -0.43
N LEU A 46 -17.46 1.22 0.68
CA LEU A 46 -17.80 -0.06 1.27
C LEU A 46 -18.95 0.17 2.25
N PRO A 47 -20.03 -0.63 2.19
CA PRO A 47 -21.21 -0.40 3.03
C PRO A 47 -21.00 -0.76 4.51
N ASP A 48 -19.95 -1.50 4.80
CA ASP A 48 -19.70 -2.02 6.14
C ASP A 48 -18.96 -0.98 7.00
N ARG A 49 -19.21 -1.04 8.30
CA ARG A 49 -18.59 -0.13 9.28
C ARG A 49 -17.10 -0.40 9.42
N ASP A 50 -16.35 0.64 9.75
CA ASP A 50 -14.92 0.57 10.05
C ASP A 50 -14.65 1.20 11.41
N GLY A 51 -13.67 0.65 12.14
CA GLY A 51 -13.31 1.14 13.48
C GLY A 51 -12.34 2.33 13.46
N TYR A 52 -11.78 2.68 12.28
CA TYR A 52 -10.71 3.68 12.13
C TYR A 52 -11.13 4.90 11.30
N ALA A 53 -12.24 4.80 10.57
CA ALA A 53 -12.73 5.88 9.72
C ALA A 53 -14.26 5.92 9.70
N PRO A 54 -14.88 7.12 9.64
CA PRO A 54 -16.33 7.26 9.46
C PRO A 54 -16.85 6.57 8.20
N GLU A 55 -16.06 6.62 7.12
CA GLU A 55 -16.35 5.94 5.87
C GLU A 55 -15.10 5.28 5.32
N VAL A 56 -15.26 4.09 4.75
CA VAL A 56 -14.20 3.34 4.09
C VAL A 56 -14.64 2.89 2.72
N GLY A 57 -13.68 2.66 1.84
CA GLY A 57 -13.94 2.22 0.48
C GLY A 57 -12.68 2.21 -0.36
N PHE A 58 -12.84 2.41 -1.65
CA PHE A 58 -11.75 2.31 -2.61
C PHE A 58 -11.68 3.54 -3.49
N SER A 59 -10.46 3.93 -3.84
CA SER A 59 -10.20 4.92 -4.86
C SER A 59 -9.09 4.42 -5.77
N GLN A 60 -9.38 4.27 -7.06
CA GLN A 60 -8.41 3.85 -8.09
C GLN A 60 -7.60 2.59 -7.70
N GLY A 61 -8.25 1.63 -7.05
CA GLY A 61 -7.60 0.38 -6.62
C GLY A 61 -6.85 0.46 -5.29
N PHE A 62 -6.95 1.56 -4.54
CA PHE A 62 -6.40 1.70 -3.20
C PHE A 62 -7.49 1.68 -2.13
N PRO A 63 -7.27 1.00 -1.00
CA PRO A 63 -8.14 1.10 0.15
C PRO A 63 -7.99 2.47 0.81
N VAL A 64 -9.11 3.13 1.07
CA VAL A 64 -9.18 4.52 1.57
C VAL A 64 -10.11 4.60 2.77
N GLY A 65 -9.67 5.32 3.80
CA GLY A 65 -10.53 5.87 4.84
C GLY A 65 -10.80 7.35 4.56
N ARG A 66 -11.99 7.83 4.88
CA ARG A 66 -12.31 9.26 4.81
C ARG A 66 -13.17 9.73 5.96
N ASP A 67 -13.03 11.02 6.27
CA ASP A 67 -13.88 11.74 7.20
C ASP A 67 -14.47 12.96 6.46
N PRO A 68 -15.69 12.86 5.93
CA PRO A 68 -16.33 13.96 5.20
C PRO A 68 -16.56 15.20 6.06
N ALA A 69 -16.79 15.03 7.37
CA ALA A 69 -17.02 16.16 8.27
C ALA A 69 -15.75 17.02 8.45
N ARG A 70 -14.57 16.39 8.30
CA ARG A 70 -13.27 17.07 8.36
C ARG A 70 -12.69 17.41 6.99
N GLY A 71 -13.31 16.92 5.91
CA GLY A 71 -12.75 17.05 4.56
C GLY A 71 -11.47 16.27 4.35
N GLU A 72 -11.24 15.19 5.11
CA GLU A 72 -10.02 14.39 5.09
C GLU A 72 -10.22 13.04 4.40
N ALA A 73 -9.19 12.58 3.68
CA ALA A 73 -9.10 11.22 3.16
C ALA A 73 -7.66 10.73 3.24
N TRP A 74 -7.48 9.42 3.44
CA TRP A 74 -6.15 8.81 3.57
C TRP A 74 -6.15 7.37 3.05
N LEU A 75 -4.98 6.89 2.66
CA LEU A 75 -4.78 5.48 2.32
C LEU A 75 -4.76 4.63 3.59
N ALA A 76 -5.43 3.49 3.56
CA ALA A 76 -5.51 2.58 4.70
C ALA A 76 -4.37 1.55 4.70
N HIS A 77 -3.80 1.27 5.89
CA HIS A 77 -2.72 0.30 6.08
C HIS A 77 -3.23 -1.14 5.98
N CYS A 78 -3.59 -1.57 4.78
CA CYS A 78 -3.95 -2.95 4.50
C CYS A 78 -2.73 -3.79 4.11
N TYR A 79 -2.89 -5.13 4.08
CA TYR A 79 -1.87 -6.05 3.60
C TYR A 79 -1.35 -5.68 2.21
N GLY A 80 -0.04 -5.70 2.02
CA GLY A 80 0.62 -5.35 0.77
C GLY A 80 0.80 -3.84 0.53
N MET A 81 0.27 -2.98 1.39
CA MET A 81 0.53 -1.54 1.26
C MET A 81 1.97 -1.20 1.58
N VAL A 82 2.51 -0.23 0.85
CA VAL A 82 3.89 0.26 0.97
C VAL A 82 3.86 1.64 1.59
N GLY A 83 4.64 1.84 2.65
CA GLY A 83 4.74 3.12 3.32
C GLY A 83 6.19 3.62 3.40
N ALA A 84 6.33 4.91 3.62
CA ALA A 84 7.62 5.56 3.86
C ALA A 84 7.89 5.66 5.36
N GLY A 85 9.01 5.08 5.80
CA GLY A 85 9.46 5.17 7.19
C GLY A 85 9.81 6.62 7.57
N ARG A 86 9.62 6.96 8.85
CA ARG A 86 9.99 8.25 9.42
C ARG A 86 10.48 8.13 10.85
N GLY A 87 11.17 9.16 11.34
CA GLY A 87 11.49 9.33 12.74
C GLY A 87 10.30 9.83 13.58
N ASN A 88 10.58 10.46 14.70
CA ASN A 88 9.54 11.00 15.59
C ASN A 88 8.90 12.27 15.02
N GLU A 89 9.67 13.09 14.33
CA GLU A 89 9.19 14.33 13.69
C GLU A 89 8.28 13.98 12.50
N ALA A 90 7.17 14.67 12.38
CA ALA A 90 6.14 14.39 11.37
C ALA A 90 6.65 14.54 9.92
N ASP A 91 7.64 15.40 9.69
CA ASP A 91 8.24 15.75 8.41
C ASP A 91 9.56 15.01 8.12
N SER A 92 9.95 14.05 8.96
CA SER A 92 11.23 13.31 8.83
C SER A 92 11.21 12.17 7.80
N GLY A 93 10.07 11.89 7.17
CA GLY A 93 9.93 10.88 6.14
C GLY A 93 10.53 11.31 4.80
N SER A 94 11.73 10.83 4.49
CA SER A 94 12.46 11.19 3.25
C SER A 94 12.21 10.25 2.07
N GLY A 95 11.47 9.15 2.27
CA GLY A 95 11.33 8.08 1.28
C GLY A 95 12.56 7.17 1.13
N ALA A 96 13.63 7.42 1.90
CA ALA A 96 14.83 6.56 1.91
C ALA A 96 14.59 5.21 2.61
N GLU A 97 13.59 5.14 3.46
CA GLU A 97 13.18 3.93 4.16
C GLU A 97 11.75 3.57 3.74
N LEU A 98 11.58 2.39 3.13
CA LEU A 98 10.27 1.87 2.77
C LEU A 98 9.96 0.63 3.61
N TYR A 99 8.69 0.44 3.90
CA TYR A 99 8.19 -0.80 4.50
C TYR A 99 7.00 -1.33 3.72
N VAL A 100 6.75 -2.64 3.85
CA VAL A 100 5.56 -3.30 3.31
C VAL A 100 4.79 -3.95 4.45
N VAL A 101 3.49 -3.81 4.45
CA VAL A 101 2.61 -4.50 5.40
C VAL A 101 2.51 -5.97 4.99
N THR A 102 3.18 -6.86 5.74
CA THR A 102 3.27 -8.30 5.43
C THR A 102 2.41 -9.18 6.34
N GLY A 103 1.55 -8.59 7.15
CA GLY A 103 0.72 -9.33 8.11
C GLY A 103 -0.59 -8.61 8.39
N HIS A 104 -1.04 -8.68 9.64
CA HIS A 104 -2.27 -8.02 10.09
C HIS A 104 -2.21 -6.52 9.80
N ALA A 105 -3.32 -5.96 9.33
CA ALA A 105 -3.43 -4.56 8.95
C ALA A 105 -3.21 -3.62 10.15
N PRO A 106 -2.11 -2.85 10.17
CA PRO A 106 -1.82 -1.95 11.30
C PRO A 106 -2.55 -0.60 11.12
N ARG A 107 -3.88 -0.65 11.13
CA ARG A 107 -4.75 0.51 10.88
C ARG A 107 -4.52 1.67 11.87
N GLN A 108 -3.96 1.41 13.05
CA GLN A 108 -3.53 2.46 13.98
C GLN A 108 -2.42 3.37 13.43
N LEU A 109 -1.74 2.96 12.35
CA LEU A 109 -0.77 3.79 11.64
C LEU A 109 -1.41 4.71 10.61
N ASP A 110 -2.70 4.53 10.30
CA ASP A 110 -3.44 5.41 9.40
C ASP A 110 -3.31 6.86 9.88
N ARG A 111 -3.04 7.78 8.94
CA ARG A 111 -2.81 9.21 9.18
C ARG A 111 -1.51 9.54 9.96
N ASN A 112 -0.77 8.55 10.44
CA ASN A 112 0.50 8.74 11.17
C ASN A 112 1.73 8.52 10.29
N ILE A 113 1.64 7.65 9.28
CA ILE A 113 2.72 7.37 8.34
C ILE A 113 2.16 7.39 6.92
N ALA A 114 2.91 8.01 5.99
CA ALA A 114 2.51 8.09 4.59
C ALA A 114 2.60 6.74 3.90
N LEU A 115 1.52 6.34 3.22
CA LEU A 115 1.51 5.25 2.27
C LEU A 115 1.77 5.79 0.87
N VAL A 116 2.65 5.13 0.13
CA VAL A 116 3.14 5.59 -1.18
C VAL A 116 2.81 4.62 -2.31
N GLY A 117 2.33 3.42 -1.99
CA GLY A 117 2.04 2.43 -3.01
C GLY A 117 1.47 1.13 -2.45
N ARG A 118 1.36 0.14 -3.33
CA ARG A 118 0.94 -1.21 -3.00
C ARG A 118 1.71 -2.22 -3.83
N VAL A 119 2.11 -3.32 -3.21
CA VAL A 119 2.70 -4.46 -3.93
C VAL A 119 1.58 -5.16 -4.72
N VAL A 120 1.80 -5.35 -6.01
CA VAL A 120 0.84 -6.00 -6.92
C VAL A 120 1.26 -7.40 -7.36
N LYS A 121 2.53 -7.77 -7.13
CA LYS A 121 3.11 -9.08 -7.43
C LYS A 121 4.27 -9.37 -6.46
N GLY A 122 4.43 -10.62 -6.03
CA GLY A 122 5.55 -11.05 -5.19
C GLY A 122 5.31 -10.93 -3.67
N MET A 123 4.10 -10.66 -3.20
CA MET A 123 3.78 -10.61 -1.76
C MET A 123 4.07 -11.94 -1.07
N GLU A 124 3.86 -13.06 -1.74
CA GLU A 124 4.19 -14.40 -1.24
C GLU A 124 5.68 -14.54 -0.92
N LEU A 125 6.55 -13.88 -1.66
CA LEU A 125 8.00 -13.88 -1.42
C LEU A 125 8.37 -12.98 -0.23
N LEU A 126 7.71 -11.83 -0.09
CA LEU A 126 7.93 -10.93 1.04
C LEU A 126 7.41 -11.50 2.35
N ALA A 127 6.25 -12.15 2.31
CA ALA A 127 5.61 -12.73 3.51
C ALA A 127 6.40 -13.94 4.06
N THR A 128 7.18 -14.64 3.24
CA THR A 128 8.00 -15.79 3.65
C THR A 128 9.40 -15.42 4.13
N GLN A 129 9.78 -14.15 4.09
CA GLN A 129 11.09 -13.73 4.60
C GLN A 129 11.22 -14.02 6.10
N PRO A 130 12.35 -14.61 6.55
CA PRO A 130 12.56 -14.92 7.96
C PRO A 130 12.54 -13.63 8.79
N ARG A 131 12.06 -13.76 10.02
CA ARG A 131 12.18 -12.67 11.01
C ARG A 131 13.62 -12.62 11.52
N GLY A 132 14.10 -11.40 11.80
CA GLY A 132 15.36 -11.23 12.51
C GLY A 132 15.26 -11.65 13.97
N SER A 133 16.41 -11.83 14.61
CA SER A 133 16.58 -12.22 16.02
C SER A 133 16.38 -11.05 16.99
N GLY A 134 16.47 -9.83 16.51
CA GLY A 134 16.37 -8.62 17.33
C GLY A 134 14.94 -8.25 17.75
N PRO A 135 14.80 -7.22 18.59
CA PRO A 135 13.51 -6.73 19.04
C PRO A 135 12.56 -6.47 17.86
N MET A 136 11.29 -6.84 18.03
CA MET A 136 10.26 -6.76 16.97
C MET A 136 10.57 -7.55 15.70
N GLY A 137 11.63 -8.36 15.66
CA GLY A 137 12.04 -9.15 14.51
C GLY A 137 12.92 -8.38 13.52
N PHE A 138 13.64 -7.37 14.00
CA PHE A 138 14.68 -6.72 13.21
C PHE A 138 15.88 -7.64 13.00
N TYR A 139 16.57 -7.47 11.87
CA TYR A 139 17.84 -8.10 11.63
C TYR A 139 18.93 -7.39 12.43
N GLU A 140 19.73 -8.13 13.15
CA GLU A 140 20.81 -7.61 14.00
C GLU A 140 22.16 -7.61 13.31
N SER A 141 22.32 -8.44 12.27
CA SER A 141 23.57 -8.56 11.55
C SER A 141 23.38 -8.58 10.03
N ALA A 142 24.44 -8.21 9.31
CA ALA A 142 24.43 -8.14 7.85
C ALA A 142 24.16 -9.49 7.19
N GLU A 143 24.52 -10.60 7.84
CA GLU A 143 24.29 -11.96 7.34
C GLU A 143 22.81 -12.32 7.24
N GLN A 144 21.98 -11.63 8.03
CA GLN A 144 20.53 -11.79 7.99
C GLN A 144 19.86 -10.95 6.89
N TYR A 145 20.58 -9.99 6.29
CA TYR A 145 19.99 -9.09 5.29
C TYR A 145 19.73 -9.83 3.99
N VAL A 146 18.55 -9.57 3.42
CA VAL A 146 18.25 -10.00 2.06
C VAL A 146 18.72 -8.90 1.10
N PRO A 147 19.68 -9.18 0.23
CA PRO A 147 20.24 -8.17 -0.67
C PRO A 147 19.20 -7.74 -1.71
N ILE A 148 19.09 -6.43 -1.91
CA ILE A 148 18.35 -5.85 -3.02
C ILE A 148 19.32 -5.74 -4.20
N LYS A 149 19.04 -6.48 -5.30
CA LYS A 149 19.87 -6.47 -6.50
C LYS A 149 19.66 -5.23 -7.35
N SER A 150 18.42 -4.79 -7.46
CA SER A 150 18.06 -3.60 -8.26
C SER A 150 16.72 -3.03 -7.80
N VAL A 151 16.56 -1.72 -7.98
CA VAL A 151 15.28 -1.01 -7.87
C VAL A 151 15.17 -0.15 -9.13
N LEU A 152 14.14 -0.39 -9.93
CA LEU A 152 13.94 0.30 -11.21
C LEU A 152 12.56 0.95 -11.23
N VAL A 153 12.48 2.14 -11.83
CA VAL A 153 11.20 2.75 -12.17
C VAL A 153 10.71 2.14 -13.47
N ALA A 154 9.51 1.59 -13.50
CA ALA A 154 8.99 0.89 -14.68
C ALA A 154 8.96 1.76 -15.95
N ALA A 155 8.85 3.08 -15.81
CA ALA A 155 8.93 4.01 -16.94
C ALA A 155 10.31 4.01 -17.60
N ASP A 156 11.37 3.71 -16.85
CA ASP A 156 12.76 3.69 -17.33
C ASP A 156 13.19 2.31 -17.87
N VAL A 157 12.38 1.28 -17.62
CA VAL A 157 12.61 -0.07 -18.17
C VAL A 157 12.16 -0.12 -19.64
N PRO A 158 12.92 -0.77 -20.56
CA PRO A 158 12.48 -0.98 -21.93
C PRO A 158 11.09 -1.64 -22.00
N VAL A 159 10.23 -1.19 -22.91
CA VAL A 159 8.83 -1.64 -22.98
C VAL A 159 8.70 -3.17 -23.07
N ALA A 160 9.61 -3.81 -23.81
CA ALA A 160 9.62 -5.26 -23.98
C ALA A 160 9.95 -6.05 -22.70
N GLU A 161 10.61 -5.40 -21.74
CA GLU A 161 11.04 -6.01 -20.46
C GLU A 161 10.12 -5.65 -19.29
N ARG A 162 9.13 -4.75 -19.52
CA ARG A 162 8.19 -4.34 -18.46
C ARG A 162 7.22 -5.46 -18.13
N GLU A 163 6.99 -5.62 -16.83
CA GLU A 163 5.86 -6.44 -16.36
C GLU A 163 4.54 -5.84 -16.86
N ASN A 164 3.83 -6.60 -17.68
CA ASN A 164 2.53 -6.20 -18.22
C ASN A 164 1.42 -6.71 -17.28
N LEU A 165 1.04 -5.89 -16.32
CA LEU A 165 0.03 -6.22 -15.31
C LEU A 165 -1.24 -5.39 -15.52
N GLU A 166 -2.38 -5.98 -15.25
CA GLU A 166 -3.65 -5.27 -15.12
C GLU A 166 -4.23 -5.47 -13.72
N ILE A 167 -4.86 -4.43 -13.20
CA ILE A 167 -5.47 -4.41 -11.87
C ILE A 167 -6.98 -4.24 -12.07
N LEU A 168 -7.78 -5.02 -11.33
CA LEU A 168 -9.23 -4.88 -11.36
C LEU A 168 -9.62 -3.49 -10.87
N ARG A 169 -10.33 -2.75 -11.71
CA ARG A 169 -10.86 -1.42 -11.36
C ARG A 169 -11.90 -1.54 -10.26
N THR A 170 -11.77 -0.71 -9.23
CA THR A 170 -12.63 -0.74 -8.05
C THR A 170 -13.95 0.01 -8.24
N ASP A 171 -14.08 0.79 -9.32
CA ASP A 171 -15.29 1.55 -9.70
C ASP A 171 -16.22 0.78 -10.65
N THR A 172 -16.09 -0.54 -10.75
CA THR A 172 -16.86 -1.38 -11.66
C THR A 172 -17.88 -2.24 -10.94
N GLU A 173 -18.96 -2.57 -11.63
CA GLU A 173 -19.97 -3.53 -11.14
C GLU A 173 -19.34 -4.89 -10.81
N ARG A 174 -18.37 -5.33 -11.60
CA ARG A 174 -17.65 -6.59 -11.33
C ARG A 174 -16.91 -6.57 -10.00
N PHE A 175 -16.35 -5.42 -9.62
CA PHE A 175 -15.72 -5.29 -8.31
C PHE A 175 -16.75 -5.33 -7.19
N ARG A 176 -17.90 -4.66 -7.33
CA ARG A 176 -19.00 -4.72 -6.35
C ARG A 176 -19.50 -6.13 -6.14
N GLN A 177 -19.66 -6.89 -7.23
CA GLN A 177 -20.04 -8.31 -7.16
C GLN A 177 -18.98 -9.15 -6.45
N LEU A 178 -17.69 -8.89 -6.67
CA LEU A 178 -16.60 -9.54 -5.94
C LEU A 178 -16.68 -9.24 -4.44
N VAL A 179 -16.88 -7.98 -4.07
CA VAL A 179 -17.04 -7.56 -2.67
C VAL A 179 -18.22 -8.28 -2.03
N GLU A 180 -19.39 -8.26 -2.69
CA GLU A 180 -20.60 -8.91 -2.17
C GLU A 180 -20.44 -10.43 -2.03
N ALA A 181 -19.80 -11.07 -3.00
CA ALA A 181 -19.52 -12.50 -2.93
C ALA A 181 -18.55 -12.87 -1.80
N ARG A 182 -17.66 -11.96 -1.41
CA ARG A 182 -16.76 -12.14 -0.25
C ARG A 182 -17.43 -11.82 1.08
N ARG A 183 -18.32 -10.84 1.07
CA ARG A 183 -19.10 -10.39 2.21
C ARG A 183 -20.12 -11.42 2.64
N ASN A 184 -20.81 -12.06 1.68
CA ASN A 184 -21.88 -13.02 1.88
C ASN A 184 -21.58 -14.35 1.17
N ARG A 185 -20.55 -15.05 1.66
CA ARG A 185 -20.24 -16.39 1.15
C ARG A 185 -21.37 -17.36 1.44
N ARG A 186 -21.79 -18.07 0.40
CA ARG A 186 -22.94 -19.00 0.42
C ARG A 186 -22.57 -20.41 -0.03
N ASP A 187 -21.28 -20.73 -0.06
CA ASP A 187 -20.87 -22.12 -0.30
C ASP A 187 -21.18 -22.98 0.94
N ASP A 188 -21.36 -24.29 0.72
CA ASP A 188 -21.84 -25.26 1.74
C ASP A 188 -20.96 -25.33 3.00
N TRP A 189 -19.74 -24.79 2.93
CA TRP A 189 -18.84 -24.74 4.07
C TRP A 189 -19.23 -23.67 5.09
N TYR A 190 -19.91 -22.59 4.65
CA TYR A 190 -20.30 -21.47 5.52
C TYR A 190 -21.69 -21.72 6.14
N LEU A 191 -21.72 -22.15 7.40
CA LEU A 191 -22.94 -22.35 8.15
C LEU A 191 -23.64 -21.04 8.54
N VAL A 192 -22.85 -20.00 8.79
CA VAL A 192 -23.36 -18.67 9.17
C VAL A 192 -22.68 -17.61 8.28
N PRO A 193 -23.41 -17.02 7.33
CA PRO A 193 -22.91 -15.91 6.52
C PRO A 193 -22.58 -14.70 7.41
N ALA A 194 -21.42 -14.07 7.21
CA ALA A 194 -20.98 -12.93 8.01
C ALA A 194 -21.83 -11.67 7.76
N GLY A 195 -22.30 -11.46 6.52
CA GLY A 195 -23.00 -10.24 6.12
C GLY A 195 -22.14 -8.98 6.23
N TYR A 196 -20.82 -9.15 6.37
CA TYR A 196 -19.85 -8.11 6.64
C TYR A 196 -18.49 -8.45 6.02
N ILE A 197 -17.74 -7.42 5.60
CA ILE A 197 -16.35 -7.56 5.21
C ILE A 197 -15.53 -6.34 5.67
N ASP A 198 -14.40 -6.59 6.33
CA ASP A 198 -13.43 -5.54 6.66
C ASP A 198 -12.76 -5.00 5.38
N LEU A 199 -12.48 -3.69 5.36
CA LEU A 199 -11.84 -3.02 4.23
C LEU A 199 -10.58 -3.75 3.76
N CYS A 200 -9.75 -4.18 4.69
CA CYS A 200 -8.47 -4.83 4.38
C CYS A 200 -8.61 -6.30 3.95
N ASN A 201 -9.78 -6.88 4.09
CA ASN A 201 -10.12 -8.24 3.64
C ASN A 201 -10.69 -8.27 2.22
N VAL A 202 -10.98 -7.11 1.63
CA VAL A 202 -11.40 -7.03 0.22
C VAL A 202 -10.18 -7.22 -0.69
N PRO A 203 -10.17 -8.27 -1.54
CA PRO A 203 -9.04 -8.51 -2.43
C PRO A 203 -9.05 -7.52 -3.60
N ILE A 204 -7.90 -6.90 -3.85
CA ILE A 204 -7.68 -6.14 -5.07
C ILE A 204 -6.80 -7.00 -5.99
N VAL A 205 -7.42 -7.55 -7.01
CA VAL A 205 -6.82 -8.55 -7.88
C VAL A 205 -5.96 -7.88 -8.94
N ALA A 206 -4.73 -8.38 -9.10
CA ALA A 206 -3.85 -8.09 -10.22
C ALA A 206 -3.53 -9.39 -10.97
N ARG A 207 -3.34 -9.29 -12.29
CA ARG A 207 -2.95 -10.43 -13.13
C ARG A 207 -2.05 -9.98 -14.28
N PRO A 208 -1.28 -10.89 -14.89
CA PRO A 208 -0.64 -10.60 -16.16
C PRO A 208 -1.70 -10.23 -17.21
N ARG A 209 -1.41 -9.23 -18.00
CA ARG A 209 -2.23 -8.86 -19.16
C ARG A 209 -1.87 -9.81 -20.32
N THR A 210 -2.83 -10.55 -20.77
CA THR A 210 -2.74 -11.44 -21.96
C THR A 210 -2.90 -10.66 -23.25
#